data_feadd822f94b2d14958ad28492dd798b
#
_entry.id   feadd822f94b2d14958ad28492dd798b
#
_cell.length_a   1.000
_cell.length_b   1.000
_cell.length_c   1.000
_cell.angle_alpha   90.00
_cell.angle_beta   90.00
_cell.angle_gamma   90.00
#
_symmetry.space_group_name_H-M   'P 1'
#
loop_
_entity.id
_entity.type
_entity.pdbx_description
1 polymer ?
#
loop_
_entity_poly.entity_id
_entity_poly.type
_entity_poly.pdbx_seq_one_letter_code
_entity_poly.pdbx_strand_id
1 'polypeptide(L)' 'MDFSEKWGQDVDEAVKLALRDLKCTIDDVDVQVLEEPSKGFLGLGSKLAKVRVTM' A
#
# COMPACT_ATOMS: atom_id res chain seq x y z
N MET A 1 -10.39 6.53 -14.55
CA MET A 1 -9.05 6.21 -14.08
C MET A 1 -9.12 5.06 -13.11
N ASP A 2 -8.24 4.10 -13.29
CA ASP A 2 -8.22 2.94 -12.42
C ASP A 2 -7.31 3.18 -11.25
N PHE A 3 -7.75 2.79 -10.09
CA PHE A 3 -6.94 2.86 -8.89
C PHE A 3 -7.22 1.65 -8.01
N SER A 4 -6.30 1.40 -7.10
CA SER A 4 -6.46 0.33 -6.12
C SER A 4 -5.90 0.79 -4.79
N GLU A 5 -6.66 0.56 -3.72
CA GLU A 5 -6.21 0.85 -2.37
C GLU A 5 -6.00 -0.49 -1.66
N LYS A 6 -4.81 -0.66 -1.11
CA LYS A 6 -4.46 -1.92 -0.47
C LYS A 6 -3.80 -1.67 0.87
N TRP A 7 -3.94 -2.64 1.74
CA TRP A 7 -3.27 -2.68 3.02
C TRP A 7 -2.15 -3.71 2.97
N GLY A 8 -1.06 -3.43 3.64
CA GLY A 8 0.05 -4.36 3.75
C GLY A 8 0.81 -4.12 5.04
N GLN A 9 1.73 -5.04 5.37
CA GLN A 9 2.54 -4.88 6.57
C GLN A 9 3.53 -3.73 6.43
N ASP A 10 3.88 -3.40 5.19
CA ASP A 10 4.69 -2.23 4.88
C ASP A 10 4.22 -1.66 3.55
N VAL A 11 4.77 -0.50 3.20
CA VAL A 11 4.39 0.19 1.97
C VAL A 11 4.67 -0.67 0.74
N ASP A 12 5.83 -1.34 0.70
CA ASP A 12 6.20 -2.18 -0.43
C ASP A 12 5.18 -3.30 -0.65
N GLU A 13 4.78 -3.96 0.41
CA GLU A 13 3.81 -5.05 0.30
C GLU A 13 2.48 -4.54 -0.22
N ALA A 14 2.01 -3.41 0.32
CA ALA A 14 0.74 -2.83 -0.12
C ALA A 14 0.81 -2.43 -1.59
N VAL A 15 1.92 -1.83 -2.01
CA VAL A 15 2.10 -1.44 -3.42
C VAL A 15 2.10 -2.67 -4.32
N LYS A 16 2.80 -3.72 -3.93
CA LYS A 16 2.83 -4.95 -4.74
C LYS A 16 1.44 -5.54 -4.91
N LEU A 17 0.65 -5.55 -3.85
CA LEU A 17 -0.72 -6.06 -3.94
C LEU A 17 -1.56 -5.20 -4.88
N ALA A 18 -1.41 -3.90 -4.81
CA ALA A 18 -2.14 -2.99 -5.70
C ALA A 18 -1.73 -3.17 -7.15
N LEU A 19 -0.43 -3.33 -7.41
CA LEU A 19 0.04 -3.54 -8.78
C LEU A 19 -0.48 -4.85 -9.36
N ARG A 20 -0.57 -5.89 -8.55
CA ARG A 20 -1.16 -7.16 -9.00
C ARG A 20 -2.64 -7.00 -9.32
N ASP A 21 -3.35 -6.23 -8.51
CA ASP A 21 -4.77 -5.99 -8.74
C ASP A 21 -4.99 -5.22 -10.04
N LEU A 22 -4.16 -4.23 -10.31
CA LEU A 22 -4.27 -3.40 -11.52
C LEU A 22 -3.56 -4.02 -12.72
N LYS A 23 -2.76 -5.05 -12.50
CA LYS A 23 -1.99 -5.75 -13.55
C LYS A 23 -1.07 -4.80 -14.30
N CYS A 24 -0.37 -3.96 -13.57
CA CYS A 24 0.56 -3.00 -14.16
C CYS A 24 1.85 -2.96 -13.35
N THR A 25 2.82 -2.17 -13.83
CA THR A 25 4.12 -2.02 -13.17
C THR A 25 4.19 -0.69 -12.44
N ILE A 26 5.19 -0.57 -11.56
CA ILE A 26 5.36 0.64 -10.76
C ILE A 26 5.58 1.89 -11.64
N ASP A 27 6.15 1.70 -12.83
CA ASP A 27 6.42 2.81 -13.73
C ASP A 27 5.16 3.40 -14.35
N ASP A 28 4.08 2.63 -14.34
CA ASP A 28 2.82 3.04 -14.97
C ASP A 28 1.84 3.66 -13.99
N VAL A 29 2.22 3.80 -12.73
CA VAL A 29 1.26 4.20 -11.70
C VAL A 29 1.85 5.30 -10.81
N ASP A 30 0.94 6.01 -10.16
CA ASP A 30 1.27 6.92 -9.07
C ASP A 30 0.93 6.23 -7.75
N VAL A 31 1.87 6.25 -6.83
CA VAL A 31 1.69 5.64 -5.52
C VAL A 31 1.53 6.72 -4.48
N GLN A 32 0.48 6.60 -3.69
CA GLN A 32 0.21 7.54 -2.62
C GLN A 32 0.08 6.77 -1.32
N VAL A 33 0.87 7.12 -0.33
CA VAL A 33 0.78 6.49 0.99
C VAL A 33 -0.29 7.21 1.80
N LEU A 34 -1.38 6.51 2.08
CA LEU A 34 -2.49 7.08 2.84
C LEU A 34 -2.30 6.90 4.34
N GLU A 35 -1.72 5.76 4.74
CA GLU A 35 -1.40 5.50 6.12
C GLU A 35 -0.05 4.84 6.23
N GLU A 36 0.80 5.34 7.12
CA GLU A 36 2.11 4.76 7.32
C GLU A 36 2.00 3.54 8.22
N PRO A 37 2.79 2.50 7.94
CA PRO A 37 2.81 1.33 8.81
C PRO A 37 3.50 1.68 10.13
N SER A 38 3.05 1.10 11.21
CA SER A 38 3.75 1.23 12.47
C SER A 38 3.88 -0.14 13.11
N LYS A 39 5.04 -0.39 13.68
CA LYS A 39 5.24 -1.61 14.45
C LYS A 39 4.59 -1.45 15.80
N GLY A 40 4.11 -2.54 16.36
CA GLY A 40 3.55 -2.52 17.69
C GLY A 40 4.55 -1.94 18.66
N PHE A 41 4.14 -0.95 19.42
CA PHE A 41 4.99 -0.30 20.41
C PHE A 41 4.30 -0.39 21.76
N LEU A 42 5.06 -0.78 22.76
CA LEU A 42 4.55 -0.95 24.12
C LEU A 42 3.36 -1.93 24.20
N GLY A 43 3.38 -2.96 23.38
CA GLY A 43 2.32 -3.94 23.38
C GLY A 43 1.05 -3.53 22.67
N LEU A 44 1.02 -2.34 22.10
CA LEU A 44 -0.10 -1.91 21.28
C LEU A 44 0.03 -2.53 19.89
N GLY A 45 -1.07 -2.88 19.28
CA GLY A 45 -1.05 -3.53 17.98
C GLY A 45 -0.37 -2.70 16.91
N SER A 46 0.19 -3.39 15.91
CA SER A 46 0.80 -2.71 14.78
C SER A 46 -0.28 -2.21 13.82
N LYS A 47 0.03 -1.13 13.11
CA LYS A 47 -0.85 -0.62 12.07
C LYS A 47 -0.34 -1.05 10.72
N LEU A 48 -1.26 -1.38 9.83
CA LEU A 48 -0.90 -1.72 8.46
C LEU A 48 -0.69 -0.46 7.64
N ALA A 49 0.17 -0.57 6.64
CA ALA A 49 0.32 0.48 5.65
C ALA A 49 -0.87 0.46 4.70
N LYS A 50 -1.34 1.63 4.32
CA LYS A 50 -2.38 1.75 3.32
C LYS A 50 -1.87 2.63 2.19
N VAL A 51 -1.98 2.13 0.98
CA VAL A 51 -1.55 2.89 -0.20
C VAL A 51 -2.67 2.94 -1.22
N ARG A 52 -2.67 4.01 -2.00
CA ARG A 52 -3.50 4.12 -3.19
C ARG A 52 -2.57 4.16 -4.38
N VAL A 53 -2.79 3.26 -5.31
CA VAL A 53 -2.03 3.17 -6.54
C VAL A 53 -2.98 3.53 -7.68
N THR A 54 -2.64 4.55 -8.45
CA THR A 54 -3.48 5.05 -9.53
C THR A 54 -2.74 4.89 -10.86
N MET A 55 -3.43 4.33 -11.83
CA MET A 55 -2.91 4.23 -13.19
C MET A 55 -3.01 5.55 -13.92
#